data_91f920401e7b30e0756249094e182846
#
_entry.id   91f920401e7b30e0756249094e182846
#
_cell.length_a   1.000
_cell.length_b   1.000
_cell.length_c   1.000
_cell.angle_alpha   90.00
_cell.angle_beta   90.00
_cell.angle_gamma   90.00
#
_symmetry.space_group_name_H-M   'P 1'
#
loop_
_entity.id
_entity.type
_entity.pdbx_description
1 polymer ?
#
loop_
_entity_poly.entity_id
_entity_poly.type
_entity_poly.pdbx_seq_one_letter_code
_entity_poly.pdbx_strand_id
1 'polypeptide(L)'
;MTTGLAAAALAAALAVPAQAHGEGRPPHWELKETGTDVRFRGLAAVSRNSAWLAGSAGTVLRTGDGGRTWRNVSPPGAQDLQFRDIEAFDARRAVVLAIGEGEASRVYRTDDGGATWSESFRNTDPRAFYDCLTFFDTRRGLAMSDPVDGRFRILSTEDGGRSWNVLPNEGMPPALEGEAGFAASGQCLVASGPRDVWLA
;
A
#
# COMPACT_ATOMS: atom_id res chain seq x y z
N MET A 1 65.53 53.08 -21.44
CA MET A 1 65.60 52.19 -20.30
C MET A 1 64.18 52.18 -19.67
N THR A 2 63.39 51.21 -19.96
CA THR A 2 62.02 51.12 -19.40
C THR A 2 61.92 49.78 -18.65
N THR A 3 61.85 49.89 -17.33
CA THR A 3 61.72 48.80 -16.40
C THR A 3 60.23 48.42 -16.30
N GLY A 4 59.85 47.21 -16.76
CA GLY A 4 58.52 46.67 -16.60
C GLY A 4 58.36 45.97 -15.25
N LEU A 5 57.35 46.36 -14.47
CA LEU A 5 56.91 45.63 -13.27
C LEU A 5 55.99 44.48 -13.69
N ALA A 6 56.33 43.28 -13.34
CA ALA A 6 55.45 42.10 -13.43
C ALA A 6 54.65 42.00 -12.12
N ALA A 7 53.32 42.12 -12.24
CA ALA A 7 52.41 41.87 -11.12
C ALA A 7 52.07 40.37 -11.05
N ALA A 8 52.45 39.69 -9.96
CA ALA A 8 52.07 38.33 -9.69
C ALA A 8 50.68 38.31 -8.99
N ALA A 9 49.68 37.74 -9.64
CA ALA A 9 48.38 37.52 -9.06
C ALA A 9 48.39 36.20 -8.25
N LEU A 10 48.23 36.33 -6.93
CA LEU A 10 48.01 35.19 -6.04
C LEU A 10 46.52 34.75 -6.14
N ALA A 11 46.28 33.60 -6.72
CA ALA A 11 44.95 32.96 -6.68
C ALA A 11 44.79 32.22 -5.33
N ALA A 12 43.98 32.78 -4.44
CA ALA A 12 43.57 32.07 -3.23
C ALA A 12 42.48 31.04 -3.58
N ALA A 13 42.82 29.77 -3.55
CA ALA A 13 41.83 28.69 -3.65
C ALA A 13 41.04 28.59 -2.35
N LEU A 14 39.79 28.99 -2.37
CA LEU A 14 38.84 28.73 -1.31
C LEU A 14 38.56 27.23 -1.26
N ALA A 15 39.11 26.52 -0.28
CA ALA A 15 38.75 25.14 0.03
C ALA A 15 37.33 25.16 0.60
N VAL A 16 36.37 24.67 -0.18
CA VAL A 16 35.01 24.37 0.30
C VAL A 16 35.14 23.16 1.23
N PRO A 17 34.71 23.24 2.51
CA PRO A 17 34.75 22.07 3.37
C PRO A 17 33.81 21.03 2.79
N ALA A 18 34.32 19.83 2.55
CA ALA A 18 33.49 18.67 2.21
C ALA A 18 32.50 18.47 3.36
N GLN A 19 31.22 18.64 3.07
CA GLN A 19 30.18 18.27 4.04
C GLN A 19 30.32 16.76 4.26
N ALA A 20 30.71 16.38 5.47
CA ALA A 20 30.65 15.01 5.92
C ALA A 20 29.17 14.59 5.83
N HIS A 21 28.85 13.81 4.80
CA HIS A 21 27.63 13.03 4.81
C HIS A 21 27.73 12.14 6.04
N GLY A 22 26.91 12.45 7.04
CA GLY A 22 26.88 11.68 8.28
C GLY A 22 26.75 10.20 7.88
N GLU A 23 27.71 9.38 8.28
CA GLU A 23 27.66 7.94 8.09
C GLU A 23 26.37 7.46 8.74
N GLY A 24 25.35 7.20 7.90
CA GLY A 24 24.08 6.65 8.35
C GLY A 24 24.39 5.35 9.06
N ARG A 25 23.88 5.20 10.28
CA ARG A 25 23.98 3.93 11.01
C ARG A 25 23.60 2.80 10.04
N PRO A 26 24.39 1.72 9.94
CA PRO A 26 24.08 0.64 9.02
C PRO A 26 22.67 0.09 9.28
N PRO A 27 21.95 -0.40 8.26
CA PRO A 27 20.65 -1.02 8.42
C PRO A 27 20.69 -2.05 9.54
N HIS A 28 19.74 -1.95 10.47
CA HIS A 28 19.60 -2.88 11.58
C HIS A 28 18.28 -3.62 11.43
N TRP A 29 18.36 -4.96 11.46
CA TRP A 29 17.18 -5.83 11.39
C TRP A 29 16.80 -6.28 12.81
N GLU A 30 15.54 -6.14 13.14
CA GLU A 30 14.99 -6.57 14.41
C GLU A 30 13.67 -7.31 14.16
N LEU A 31 13.58 -8.55 14.65
CA LEU A 31 12.33 -9.31 14.63
C LEU A 31 11.35 -8.69 15.64
N LYS A 32 10.11 -8.45 15.20
CA LYS A 32 9.03 -7.96 16.04
C LYS A 32 7.99 -9.03 16.25
N GLU A 33 7.79 -9.43 17.49
CA GLU A 33 6.76 -10.39 17.87
C GLU A 33 5.38 -9.74 17.77
N THR A 34 4.46 -10.39 17.07
CA THR A 34 3.08 -9.91 16.89
C THR A 34 2.10 -10.50 17.90
N GLY A 35 2.49 -11.54 18.62
CA GLY A 35 1.65 -12.26 19.57
C GLY A 35 0.62 -13.17 18.90
N THR A 36 0.80 -13.52 17.61
CA THR A 36 -0.10 -14.42 16.87
C THR A 36 0.64 -15.17 15.78
N ASP A 37 0.15 -16.37 15.43
CA ASP A 37 0.67 -17.22 14.34
C ASP A 37 -0.02 -16.95 12.99
N VAL A 38 -0.78 -15.88 12.87
CA VAL A 38 -1.46 -15.47 11.63
C VAL A 38 -0.46 -15.20 10.53
N ARG A 39 -0.79 -15.62 9.31
CA ARG A 39 0.02 -15.34 8.11
C ARG A 39 -0.32 -13.95 7.59
N PHE A 40 0.54 -12.99 7.86
CA PHE A 40 0.42 -11.64 7.34
C PHE A 40 0.87 -11.57 5.88
N ARG A 41 0.12 -10.81 5.08
CA ARG A 41 0.39 -10.55 3.66
C ARG A 41 0.35 -9.06 3.32
N GLY A 42 -0.56 -8.32 3.97
CA GLY A 42 -0.64 -6.87 3.84
C GLY A 42 0.18 -6.16 4.92
N LEU A 43 0.93 -5.14 4.52
CA LEU A 43 1.69 -4.27 5.42
C LEU A 43 1.59 -2.83 4.92
N ALA A 44 1.09 -1.93 5.77
CA ALA A 44 1.12 -0.49 5.53
C ALA A 44 1.91 0.21 6.64
N ALA A 45 3.10 0.72 6.30
CA ALA A 45 3.94 1.50 7.21
C ALA A 45 3.66 3.00 7.02
N VAL A 46 3.01 3.61 8.00
CA VAL A 46 2.60 5.01 7.96
C VAL A 46 3.70 5.94 8.46
N SER A 47 4.42 5.52 9.48
CA SER A 47 5.53 6.27 10.09
C SER A 47 6.46 5.33 10.84
N ARG A 48 7.58 5.85 11.36
CA ARG A 48 8.49 5.08 12.21
C ARG A 48 7.81 4.40 13.41
N ASN A 49 6.66 4.90 13.86
CA ASN A 49 5.95 4.40 15.02
C ASN A 49 4.63 3.70 14.67
N SER A 50 4.04 3.96 13.53
CA SER A 50 2.71 3.48 13.18
C SER A 50 2.75 2.60 11.93
N ALA A 51 2.25 1.38 12.08
CA ALA A 51 2.08 0.43 10.98
C ALA A 51 0.83 -0.43 11.21
N TRP A 52 0.35 -1.02 10.12
CA TRP A 52 -0.78 -1.92 10.08
C TRP A 52 -0.36 -3.21 9.40
N LEU A 53 -0.88 -4.33 9.88
CA LEU A 53 -0.73 -5.65 9.27
C LEU A 53 -2.10 -6.23 8.97
N ALA A 54 -2.21 -6.94 7.86
CA ALA A 54 -3.41 -7.68 7.47
C ALA A 54 -3.06 -9.12 7.08
N GLY A 55 -3.88 -10.08 7.46
CA GLY A 55 -3.56 -11.49 7.27
C GLY A 55 -4.74 -12.43 7.30
N SER A 56 -4.42 -13.72 7.39
CA SER A 56 -5.41 -14.80 7.46
C SER A 56 -6.33 -14.68 8.67
N ALA A 57 -7.43 -15.42 8.64
CA ALA A 57 -8.44 -15.43 9.69
C ALA A 57 -8.99 -14.02 10.01
N GLY A 58 -9.16 -13.19 8.98
CA GLY A 58 -9.71 -11.85 9.10
C GLY A 58 -8.93 -10.91 10.02
N THR A 59 -7.64 -11.19 10.21
CA THR A 59 -6.84 -10.49 11.23
C THR A 59 -6.28 -9.18 10.70
N VAL A 60 -6.48 -8.12 11.47
CA VAL A 60 -5.79 -6.83 11.30
C VAL A 60 -5.12 -6.46 12.62
N LEU A 61 -3.82 -6.22 12.57
CA LEU A 61 -3.07 -5.69 13.71
C LEU A 61 -2.60 -4.26 13.42
N ARG A 62 -2.47 -3.49 14.49
CA ARG A 62 -1.92 -2.13 14.42
C ARG A 62 -0.93 -1.89 15.54
N THR A 63 0.20 -1.24 15.22
CA THR A 63 1.13 -0.68 16.20
C THR A 63 1.09 0.85 16.19
N GLY A 64 1.38 1.46 17.33
CA GLY A 64 1.59 2.89 17.50
C GLY A 64 2.94 3.23 18.13
N ASP A 65 3.79 2.23 18.37
CA ASP A 65 5.05 2.35 19.10
C ASP A 65 6.26 1.71 18.39
N GLY A 66 6.17 1.56 17.04
CA GLY A 66 7.24 1.00 16.22
C GLY A 66 7.35 -0.52 16.34
N GLY A 67 6.24 -1.19 16.54
CA GLY A 67 6.17 -2.66 16.61
C GLY A 67 6.61 -3.24 17.96
N ARG A 68 6.71 -2.44 19.03
CA ARG A 68 6.95 -2.97 20.38
C ARG A 68 5.72 -3.67 20.92
N THR A 69 4.55 -3.11 20.60
CA THR A 69 3.24 -3.75 20.89
C THR A 69 2.35 -3.73 19.66
N TRP A 70 1.54 -4.76 19.53
CA TRP A 70 0.53 -4.89 18.49
C TRP A 70 -0.85 -5.09 19.11
N ARG A 71 -1.82 -4.37 18.62
CA ARG A 71 -3.22 -4.48 19.01
C ARG A 71 -4.01 -5.13 17.91
N ASN A 72 -4.80 -6.13 18.24
CA ASN A 72 -5.79 -6.67 17.32
C ASN A 72 -6.92 -5.65 17.17
N VAL A 73 -7.13 -5.24 15.94
CA VAL A 73 -8.15 -4.25 15.54
C VAL A 73 -8.98 -4.78 14.37
N SER A 74 -9.13 -6.08 14.27
CA SER A 74 -9.84 -6.77 13.17
C SER A 74 -11.31 -6.37 13.06
N PRO A 75 -11.88 -6.32 11.85
CA PRO A 75 -13.31 -6.15 11.65
C PRO A 75 -14.09 -7.29 12.33
N PRO A 76 -15.15 -6.99 13.08
CA PRO A 76 -16.01 -8.04 13.64
C PRO A 76 -16.63 -8.92 12.56
N GLY A 77 -16.68 -10.22 12.79
CA GLY A 77 -17.29 -11.18 11.85
C GLY A 77 -16.45 -11.52 10.61
N ALA A 78 -15.17 -11.10 10.58
CA ALA A 78 -14.29 -11.34 9.45
C ALA A 78 -13.43 -12.62 9.55
N GLN A 79 -13.66 -13.50 10.55
CA GLN A 79 -12.77 -14.62 10.89
C GLN A 79 -12.54 -15.62 9.75
N ASP A 80 -13.51 -15.74 8.84
CA ASP A 80 -13.40 -16.62 7.68
C ASP A 80 -12.74 -15.97 6.47
N LEU A 81 -12.39 -14.69 6.56
CA LEU A 81 -11.81 -13.93 5.46
C LEU A 81 -10.28 -14.03 5.44
N GLN A 82 -9.74 -13.80 4.24
CA GLN A 82 -8.31 -13.77 3.99
C GLN A 82 -7.90 -12.36 3.56
N PHE A 83 -7.40 -11.55 4.50
CA PHE A 83 -6.89 -10.24 4.16
C PHE A 83 -5.50 -10.37 3.51
N ARG A 84 -5.33 -9.73 2.36
CA ARG A 84 -4.08 -9.79 1.59
C ARG A 84 -3.46 -8.44 1.34
N ASP A 85 -4.28 -7.40 1.34
CA ASP A 85 -3.82 -6.05 1.08
C ASP A 85 -4.41 -5.07 2.10
N ILE A 86 -3.62 -4.06 2.46
CA ILE A 86 -4.02 -3.00 3.37
C ILE A 86 -3.31 -1.71 3.00
N GLU A 87 -4.08 -0.66 2.79
CA GLU A 87 -3.57 0.69 2.64
C GLU A 87 -3.95 1.53 3.85
N ALA A 88 -2.99 2.25 4.40
CA ALA A 88 -3.22 3.13 5.53
C ALA A 88 -2.78 4.56 5.24
N PHE A 89 -3.70 5.50 5.37
CA PHE A 89 -3.44 6.92 5.14
C PHE A 89 -2.78 7.59 6.34
N ASP A 90 -3.06 7.05 7.53
CA ASP A 90 -2.49 7.50 8.80
C ASP A 90 -2.75 6.46 9.92
N ALA A 91 -2.49 6.85 11.16
CA ALA A 91 -2.71 5.99 12.32
C ALA A 91 -4.19 5.70 12.60
N ARG A 92 -5.14 6.35 11.95
CA ARG A 92 -6.59 6.21 12.20
C ARG A 92 -7.35 5.64 11.01
N ARG A 93 -6.90 5.93 9.79
CA ARG A 93 -7.61 5.61 8.56
C ARG A 93 -6.88 4.53 7.79
N ALA A 94 -7.57 3.44 7.52
CA ALA A 94 -7.07 2.34 6.72
C ALA A 94 -8.20 1.69 5.92
N VAL A 95 -7.80 1.05 4.82
CA VAL A 95 -8.66 0.25 3.95
C VAL A 95 -8.01 -1.12 3.80
N VAL A 96 -8.76 -2.20 3.99
CA VAL A 96 -8.25 -3.56 3.89
C VAL A 96 -9.09 -4.36 2.89
N LEU A 97 -8.41 -5.15 2.06
CA LEU A 97 -9.03 -6.04 1.06
C LEU A 97 -8.96 -7.49 1.53
N ALA A 98 -10.11 -8.13 1.58
CA ALA A 98 -10.24 -9.58 1.66
C ALA A 98 -10.33 -10.15 0.25
N ILE A 99 -9.54 -11.19 -0.01
CA ILE A 99 -9.56 -11.93 -1.26
C ILE A 99 -10.50 -13.13 -1.18
N GLY A 100 -10.88 -13.65 -2.33
CA GLY A 100 -11.66 -14.89 -2.49
C GLY A 100 -12.70 -14.75 -3.58
N GLU A 101 -13.30 -15.87 -3.96
CA GLU A 101 -14.36 -15.90 -4.95
C GLU A 101 -15.64 -15.27 -4.42
N GLY A 102 -16.38 -14.60 -5.28
CA GLY A 102 -17.68 -14.03 -4.96
C GLY A 102 -17.65 -13.15 -3.71
N GLU A 103 -18.56 -13.40 -2.80
CA GLU A 103 -18.71 -12.58 -1.58
C GLU A 103 -17.55 -12.68 -0.57
N ALA A 104 -16.55 -13.53 -0.78
CA ALA A 104 -15.34 -13.52 0.02
C ALA A 104 -14.43 -12.32 -0.30
N SER A 105 -14.48 -11.80 -1.54
CA SER A 105 -13.85 -10.54 -1.90
C SER A 105 -14.63 -9.35 -1.33
N ARG A 106 -14.04 -8.67 -0.34
CA ARG A 106 -14.65 -7.54 0.37
C ARG A 106 -13.63 -6.46 0.68
N VAL A 107 -14.10 -5.24 0.76
CA VAL A 107 -13.29 -4.12 1.25
C VAL A 107 -13.90 -3.59 2.54
N TYR A 108 -13.08 -3.41 3.54
CA TYR A 108 -13.43 -2.77 4.79
C TYR A 108 -12.63 -1.48 4.96
N ARG A 109 -13.24 -0.50 5.59
CA ARG A 109 -12.63 0.78 5.92
C ARG A 109 -12.82 1.12 7.39
N THR A 110 -11.78 1.72 7.99
CA THR A 110 -11.84 2.36 9.32
C THR A 110 -11.41 3.82 9.22
N ASP A 111 -12.02 4.66 10.06
CA ASP A 111 -11.66 6.08 10.25
C ASP A 111 -11.21 6.38 11.70
N ASP A 112 -11.19 5.37 12.59
CA ASP A 112 -10.96 5.53 14.03
C ASP A 112 -9.84 4.63 14.59
N GLY A 113 -8.98 4.11 13.72
CA GLY A 113 -7.85 3.27 14.13
C GLY A 113 -8.22 1.82 14.37
N GLY A 114 -9.28 1.37 13.72
CA GLY A 114 -9.79 0.01 13.81
C GLY A 114 -10.70 -0.23 15.02
N ALA A 115 -11.16 0.83 15.70
CA ALA A 115 -12.18 0.69 16.75
C ALA A 115 -13.53 0.29 16.15
N THR A 116 -13.83 0.84 14.96
CA THR A 116 -14.97 0.43 14.13
C THR A 116 -14.55 0.24 12.67
N TRP A 117 -15.29 -0.62 11.97
CA TRP A 117 -15.10 -0.90 10.55
C TRP A 117 -16.44 -0.86 9.82
N SER A 118 -16.41 -0.29 8.63
CA SER A 118 -17.51 -0.34 7.66
C SER A 118 -17.11 -1.25 6.50
N GLU A 119 -17.95 -2.21 6.16
CA GLU A 119 -17.83 -2.93 4.89
C GLU A 119 -18.23 -1.96 3.79
N SER A 120 -17.26 -1.52 2.99
CA SER A 120 -17.45 -0.50 1.94
C SER A 120 -17.67 -1.09 0.55
N PHE A 121 -17.34 -2.37 0.39
CA PHE A 121 -17.61 -3.15 -0.82
C PHE A 121 -17.77 -4.63 -0.49
N ARG A 122 -18.74 -5.26 -1.15
CA ARG A 122 -18.91 -6.70 -1.21
C ARG A 122 -19.10 -7.11 -2.66
N ASN A 123 -18.25 -8.01 -3.13
CA ASN A 123 -18.40 -8.56 -4.47
C ASN A 123 -19.65 -9.45 -4.55
N THR A 124 -20.43 -9.27 -5.60
CA THR A 124 -21.63 -10.07 -5.86
C THR A 124 -21.51 -10.94 -7.11
N ASP A 125 -20.44 -10.79 -7.90
CA ASP A 125 -20.17 -11.64 -9.05
C ASP A 125 -19.36 -12.86 -8.59
N PRO A 126 -19.92 -14.09 -8.66
CA PRO A 126 -19.21 -15.29 -8.18
C PRO A 126 -17.94 -15.63 -8.97
N ARG A 127 -17.74 -15.02 -10.13
CA ARG A 127 -16.56 -15.24 -10.99
C ARG A 127 -15.43 -14.27 -10.71
N ALA A 128 -15.68 -13.19 -10.00
CA ALA A 128 -14.67 -12.18 -9.69
C ALA A 128 -13.94 -12.54 -8.40
N PHE A 129 -12.61 -12.41 -8.44
CA PHE A 129 -11.70 -12.60 -7.33
C PHE A 129 -10.80 -11.37 -7.25
N TYR A 130 -11.01 -10.51 -6.25
CA TYR A 130 -10.22 -9.29 -6.11
C TYR A 130 -8.91 -9.57 -5.38
N ASP A 131 -7.79 -9.13 -5.97
CA ASP A 131 -6.43 -9.48 -5.57
C ASP A 131 -5.70 -8.39 -4.79
N CYS A 132 -5.76 -7.17 -5.29
CA CYS A 132 -4.97 -6.03 -4.81
C CYS A 132 -5.78 -4.75 -4.85
N LEU A 133 -5.35 -3.78 -4.03
CA LEU A 133 -5.81 -2.40 -4.11
C LEU A 133 -4.63 -1.44 -3.99
N THR A 134 -4.79 -0.24 -4.52
CA THR A 134 -3.83 0.85 -4.37
C THR A 134 -4.52 2.21 -4.38
N PHE A 135 -3.87 3.22 -3.81
CA PHE A 135 -4.40 4.58 -3.80
C PHE A 135 -3.41 5.55 -4.45
N PHE A 136 -3.93 6.46 -5.28
CA PHE A 136 -3.17 7.59 -5.83
C PHE A 136 -2.98 8.71 -4.79
N ASP A 137 -3.98 8.84 -3.91
CA ASP A 137 -4.01 9.81 -2.82
C ASP A 137 -5.03 9.35 -1.74
N THR A 138 -5.30 10.16 -0.75
CA THR A 138 -6.22 9.80 0.35
C THR A 138 -7.69 9.68 -0.07
N ARG A 139 -8.03 9.93 -1.34
CA ARG A 139 -9.41 9.88 -1.87
C ARG A 139 -9.56 8.88 -2.99
N ARG A 140 -8.63 8.87 -3.96
CA ARG A 140 -8.76 8.09 -5.20
C ARG A 140 -7.95 6.82 -5.08
N GLY A 141 -8.58 5.71 -5.37
CA GLY A 141 -7.96 4.39 -5.37
C GLY A 141 -8.62 3.45 -6.36
N LEU A 142 -7.94 2.36 -6.62
CA LEU A 142 -8.38 1.26 -7.46
C LEU A 142 -8.20 -0.06 -6.74
N ALA A 143 -9.03 -1.05 -7.10
CA ALA A 143 -8.79 -2.45 -6.77
C ALA A 143 -8.99 -3.30 -8.03
N MET A 144 -8.20 -4.35 -8.16
CA MET A 144 -8.17 -5.22 -9.32
C MET A 144 -8.64 -6.62 -8.95
N SER A 145 -9.44 -7.20 -9.83
CA SER A 145 -9.85 -8.60 -9.80
C SER A 145 -9.23 -9.34 -10.98
N ASP A 146 -9.10 -10.65 -10.84
CA ASP A 146 -8.90 -11.56 -11.97
C ASP A 146 -9.84 -11.24 -13.13
N PRO A 147 -9.50 -11.67 -14.36
CA PRO A 147 -10.34 -11.45 -15.53
C PRO A 147 -11.73 -12.08 -15.41
N VAL A 148 -12.74 -11.26 -15.66
CA VAL A 148 -14.14 -11.69 -15.84
C VAL A 148 -14.55 -11.39 -17.27
N ASP A 149 -15.08 -12.37 -17.98
CA ASP A 149 -15.41 -12.27 -19.41
C ASP A 149 -14.20 -11.82 -20.27
N GLY A 150 -13.01 -12.34 -19.94
CA GLY A 150 -11.77 -12.09 -20.67
C GLY A 150 -11.14 -10.72 -20.47
N ARG A 151 -11.51 -9.96 -19.43
CA ARG A 151 -10.89 -8.67 -19.06
C ARG A 151 -10.75 -8.55 -17.56
N PHE A 152 -9.66 -7.93 -17.11
CA PHE A 152 -9.50 -7.55 -15.71
C PHE A 152 -10.65 -6.65 -15.27
N ARG A 153 -11.14 -6.88 -14.06
CA ARG A 153 -12.22 -6.09 -13.48
C ARG A 153 -11.67 -5.13 -12.47
N ILE A 154 -11.94 -3.85 -12.66
CA ILE A 154 -11.40 -2.78 -11.82
C ILE A 154 -12.51 -2.14 -11.01
N LEU A 155 -12.27 -1.97 -9.71
CA LEU A 155 -13.05 -1.08 -8.86
C LEU A 155 -12.35 0.27 -8.76
N SER A 156 -13.13 1.32 -8.62
CA SER A 156 -12.63 2.66 -8.30
C SER A 156 -13.34 3.25 -7.10
N THR A 157 -12.62 4.07 -6.35
CA THR A 157 -13.14 4.94 -5.29
C THR A 157 -12.65 6.37 -5.49
N GLU A 158 -13.48 7.35 -5.14
CA GLU A 158 -13.16 8.78 -5.12
C GLU A 158 -13.36 9.41 -3.74
N ASP A 159 -13.72 8.61 -2.75
CA ASP A 159 -14.04 9.04 -1.39
C ASP A 159 -13.17 8.39 -0.31
N GLY A 160 -12.01 7.85 -0.74
CA GLY A 160 -11.03 7.22 0.13
C GLY A 160 -11.43 5.82 0.56
N GLY A 161 -12.17 5.11 -0.27
CA GLY A 161 -12.60 3.73 -0.02
C GLY A 161 -13.86 3.62 0.85
N ARG A 162 -14.66 4.68 0.97
CA ARG A 162 -16.00 4.61 1.63
C ARG A 162 -17.03 3.95 0.75
N SER A 163 -16.90 4.15 -0.57
CA SER A 163 -17.68 3.45 -1.59
C SER A 163 -16.80 3.06 -2.77
N TRP A 164 -17.21 2.02 -3.48
CA TRP A 164 -16.51 1.50 -4.65
C TRP A 164 -17.47 1.23 -5.79
N ASN A 165 -17.03 1.53 -7.01
CA ASN A 165 -17.77 1.29 -8.22
C ASN A 165 -16.96 0.41 -9.17
N VAL A 166 -17.60 -0.56 -9.82
CA VAL A 166 -17.00 -1.32 -10.91
C VAL A 166 -16.86 -0.40 -12.12
N LEU A 167 -15.63 -0.25 -12.63
CA LEU A 167 -15.41 0.53 -13.85
C LEU A 167 -15.89 -0.24 -15.08
N PRO A 168 -16.41 0.46 -16.09
CA PRO A 168 -16.67 -0.11 -17.41
C PRO A 168 -15.37 -0.63 -18.05
N ASN A 169 -15.50 -1.65 -18.90
CA ASN A 169 -14.36 -2.29 -19.55
C ASN A 169 -13.95 -1.64 -20.90
N GLU A 170 -14.54 -0.49 -21.28
CA GLU A 170 -14.18 0.23 -22.50
C GLU A 170 -12.71 0.63 -22.48
N GLY A 171 -11.98 0.23 -23.54
CA GLY A 171 -10.54 0.49 -23.66
C GLY A 171 -9.63 -0.48 -22.91
N MET A 172 -10.17 -1.34 -22.05
CA MET A 172 -9.40 -2.40 -21.40
C MET A 172 -8.99 -3.46 -22.44
N PRO A 173 -7.70 -3.78 -22.61
CA PRO A 173 -7.28 -4.88 -23.47
C PRO A 173 -7.84 -6.22 -22.96
N PRO A 174 -8.01 -7.22 -23.84
CA PRO A 174 -8.36 -8.57 -23.40
C PRO A 174 -7.20 -9.15 -22.60
N ALA A 175 -7.54 -9.91 -21.56
CA ALA A 175 -6.56 -10.73 -20.85
C ALA A 175 -6.02 -11.84 -21.75
N LEU A 176 -4.77 -12.23 -21.56
CA LEU A 176 -4.18 -13.39 -22.22
C LEU A 176 -4.75 -14.68 -21.64
N GLU A 177 -4.60 -15.78 -22.37
CA GLU A 177 -5.03 -17.10 -21.89
C GLU A 177 -4.25 -17.48 -20.61
N GLY A 178 -4.96 -17.74 -19.53
CA GLY A 178 -4.39 -18.09 -18.22
C GLY A 178 -3.81 -16.92 -17.45
N GLU A 179 -3.99 -15.68 -17.93
CA GLU A 179 -3.59 -14.48 -17.20
C GLU A 179 -4.51 -14.25 -15.99
N ALA A 180 -3.91 -13.97 -14.85
CA ALA A 180 -4.61 -13.73 -13.60
C ALA A 180 -3.79 -12.77 -12.73
N GLY A 181 -4.42 -12.12 -11.76
CA GLY A 181 -3.74 -11.38 -10.71
C GLY A 181 -3.03 -12.32 -9.74
N PHE A 182 -2.13 -11.79 -8.93
CA PHE A 182 -1.44 -12.59 -7.93
C PHE A 182 -1.55 -11.97 -6.54
N ALA A 183 -2.57 -12.36 -5.81
CA ALA A 183 -2.91 -11.88 -4.47
C ALA A 183 -1.89 -12.33 -3.40
N ALA A 184 -0.59 -12.17 -3.65
CA ALA A 184 0.45 -12.58 -2.72
C ALA A 184 0.71 -11.54 -1.63
N SER A 185 0.69 -10.25 -1.98
CA SER A 185 1.18 -9.18 -1.09
C SER A 185 0.63 -7.77 -1.37
N GLY A 186 -0.44 -7.60 -2.13
CA GLY A 186 -0.95 -6.27 -2.48
C GLY A 186 -0.11 -5.48 -3.50
N GLN A 187 1.00 -6.02 -4.00
CA GLN A 187 1.88 -5.34 -4.96
C GLN A 187 1.56 -5.67 -6.41
N CYS A 188 0.47 -6.36 -6.70
CA CYS A 188 0.04 -6.64 -8.06
C CYS A 188 -0.64 -5.43 -8.74
N LEU A 189 -0.93 -4.37 -7.96
CA LEU A 189 -1.46 -3.10 -8.45
C LEU A 189 -0.70 -1.96 -7.77
N VAL A 190 -0.02 -1.12 -8.54
CA VAL A 190 0.82 -0.05 -8.00
C VAL A 190 0.53 1.28 -8.69
N ALA A 191 0.14 2.28 -7.92
CA ALA A 191 -0.04 3.64 -8.42
C ALA A 191 1.31 4.35 -8.59
N SER A 192 1.48 5.07 -9.70
CA SER A 192 2.65 5.90 -10.00
C SER A 192 2.20 7.30 -10.39
N GLY A 193 2.47 8.26 -9.53
CA GLY A 193 1.97 9.63 -9.73
C GLY A 193 0.45 9.74 -9.60
N PRO A 194 -0.16 10.82 -10.15
CA PRO A 194 -1.56 11.11 -9.89
C PRO A 194 -2.56 10.40 -10.80
N ARG A 195 -2.11 9.68 -11.84
CA ARG A 195 -2.99 9.14 -12.89
C ARG A 195 -2.58 7.77 -13.42
N ASP A 196 -1.36 7.36 -13.21
CA ASP A 196 -0.83 6.12 -13.79
C ASP A 196 -0.88 4.99 -12.77
N VAL A 197 -1.25 3.81 -13.22
CA VAL A 197 -1.26 2.58 -12.44
C VAL A 197 -0.65 1.45 -13.26
N TRP A 198 0.09 0.60 -12.60
CA TRP A 198 0.67 -0.60 -13.17
C TRP A 198 0.03 -1.81 -12.52
N LEU A 199 -0.30 -2.80 -13.31
CA LEU A 199 -0.79 -4.10 -12.88
C LEU A 199 0.11 -5.20 -13.43
N ALA A 200 0.29 -6.29 -12.66
CA ALA A 200 1.09 -7.45 -13.03
C ALA A 200 0.54 -8.73 -12.42
#